data_f7a9891a98f14b89ac7fe2e6fc650211
#
_entry.id   f7a9891a98f14b89ac7fe2e6fc650211
#
_cell.length_a   1.000
_cell.length_b   1.000
_cell.length_c   1.000
_cell.angle_alpha   90.00
_cell.angle_beta   90.00
_cell.angle_gamma   90.00
#
_symmetry.space_group_name_H-M   'P 1'
#
loop_
_entity.id
_entity.type
_entity.pdbx_description
1 polymer ?
#
loop_
_entity_poly.entity_id
_entity_poly.type
_entity_poly.pdbx_seq_one_letter_code
_entity_poly.pdbx_strand_id
1 'polypeptide(L)'
;MSAIGEAGLLQVVQRYCPEQVVGDDAAVLAVPEGQLVVTTDVLVEGVHFSNLTTPPHAVGWRAATANLSDLAAMGSRPHSLLVGLGLPPSTPVAWVEELYQGIQACCAPWGCQVVGGDLCRSPQRFVAITALGSVQPGRAIERKRAQPGDWLIVTGPHGDARAGLELLLHPEQGSIVPAAQQQLIRAHQYPQPRLDLLPLLAAIPDPMRLAGMDTSDGLADALVQVCQASGVAARIEAERIPISEALQQVFPAQALEWALYGGEDFQLLLSAEPSVAQYLLEKLPGAAWIGEVTGWDPQGTVRLDNGQILSRQQAFQHF
;
A
#
# COMPACT_ATOMS: atom_id res chain seq x y z
N MET A 1 19.65 -13.27 -19.13
CA MET A 1 20.06 -14.19 -18.02
C MET A 1 20.82 -15.43 -18.46
N SER A 2 20.45 -16.09 -19.54
CA SER A 2 21.17 -17.30 -20.01
C SER A 2 22.69 -17.15 -20.20
N ALA A 3 23.19 -15.93 -20.41
CA ALA A 3 24.63 -15.67 -20.60
C ALA A 3 25.44 -15.64 -19.28
N ILE A 4 24.83 -15.26 -18.15
CA ILE A 4 25.50 -15.12 -16.84
C ILE A 4 25.12 -16.24 -15.87
N GLY A 5 24.06 -17.00 -16.16
CA GLY A 5 23.54 -18.05 -15.29
C GLY A 5 23.01 -17.53 -13.96
N GLU A 6 22.64 -18.46 -13.08
CA GLU A 6 22.12 -18.16 -11.74
C GLU A 6 23.17 -17.48 -10.86
N ALA A 7 24.40 -17.99 -10.83
CA ALA A 7 25.48 -17.42 -10.03
C ALA A 7 25.80 -15.96 -10.42
N GLY A 8 25.79 -15.65 -11.73
CA GLY A 8 25.98 -14.28 -12.20
C GLY A 8 24.82 -13.37 -11.81
N LEU A 9 23.58 -13.87 -11.82
CA LEU A 9 22.41 -13.11 -11.41
C LEU A 9 22.42 -12.86 -9.89
N LEU A 10 22.82 -13.84 -9.08
CA LEU A 10 23.01 -13.66 -7.63
C LEU A 10 24.02 -12.54 -7.34
N GLN A 11 25.14 -12.50 -8.05
CA GLN A 11 26.09 -11.39 -7.92
C GLN A 11 25.50 -10.02 -8.25
N VAL A 12 24.56 -9.96 -9.21
CA VAL A 12 23.85 -8.71 -9.54
C VAL A 12 22.97 -8.28 -8.40
N VAL A 13 22.10 -9.16 -7.89
CA VAL A 13 21.13 -8.78 -6.85
C VAL A 13 21.78 -8.54 -5.49
N GLN A 14 22.85 -9.22 -5.16
CA GLN A 14 23.61 -9.03 -3.90
C GLN A 14 24.21 -7.61 -3.76
N ARG A 15 24.43 -6.89 -4.86
CA ARG A 15 24.86 -5.48 -4.81
C ARG A 15 23.85 -4.55 -4.13
N TYR A 16 22.60 -4.95 -4.06
CA TYR A 16 21.50 -4.21 -3.42
C TYR A 16 21.26 -4.61 -1.97
N CYS A 17 22.09 -5.52 -1.43
CA CYS A 17 22.04 -5.99 -0.06
C CYS A 17 23.27 -5.50 0.72
N PRO A 18 23.19 -5.36 2.07
CA PRO A 18 24.37 -5.10 2.88
C PRO A 18 25.38 -6.26 2.79
N GLU A 19 26.65 -5.95 2.55
CA GLU A 19 27.72 -6.95 2.37
C GLU A 19 27.87 -7.92 3.55
N GLN A 20 27.58 -7.44 4.78
CA GLN A 20 27.73 -8.25 5.98
C GLN A 20 26.55 -9.19 6.26
N VAL A 21 25.50 -9.11 5.46
CA VAL A 21 24.24 -9.82 5.71
C VAL A 21 23.98 -10.92 4.69
N VAL A 22 24.59 -10.82 3.51
CA VAL A 22 24.43 -11.80 2.42
C VAL A 22 25.73 -12.58 2.22
N GLY A 23 25.59 -13.83 1.73
CA GLY A 23 26.71 -14.72 1.43
C GLY A 23 26.68 -16.05 2.16
N ASP A 24 25.84 -16.20 3.18
CA ASP A 24 25.53 -17.44 3.88
C ASP A 24 24.14 -17.93 3.52
N ASP A 25 23.73 -19.11 4.04
CA ASP A 25 22.43 -19.73 3.80
C ASP A 25 21.26 -18.89 4.34
N ALA A 26 21.50 -17.98 5.30
CA ALA A 26 20.50 -17.09 5.86
C ALA A 26 21.10 -15.79 6.40
N ALA A 27 20.28 -14.73 6.41
CA ALA A 27 20.63 -13.47 7.03
C ALA A 27 20.55 -13.57 8.57
N VAL A 28 21.58 -13.10 9.27
CA VAL A 28 21.59 -12.97 10.72
C VAL A 28 21.33 -11.50 11.08
N LEU A 29 20.17 -11.23 11.67
CA LEU A 29 19.71 -9.89 12.01
C LEU A 29 19.56 -9.72 13.52
N ALA A 30 19.81 -8.51 14.02
CA ALA A 30 19.46 -8.19 15.39
C ALA A 30 17.93 -8.24 15.56
N VAL A 31 17.46 -8.81 16.66
CA VAL A 31 16.02 -8.80 17.00
C VAL A 31 15.64 -7.38 17.40
N PRO A 32 14.67 -6.74 16.73
CA PRO A 32 14.25 -5.39 17.10
C PRO A 32 13.55 -5.39 18.47
N GLU A 33 13.63 -4.26 19.16
CA GLU A 33 12.85 -4.04 20.37
C GLU A 33 11.36 -3.96 20.02
N GLY A 34 10.50 -4.51 20.90
CA GLY A 34 9.04 -4.52 20.72
C GLY A 34 8.50 -5.82 20.16
N GLN A 35 7.43 -5.73 19.39
CA GLN A 35 6.78 -6.86 18.72
C GLN A 35 7.18 -6.87 17.25
N LEU A 36 7.59 -8.04 16.76
CA LEU A 36 7.88 -8.23 15.33
C LEU A 36 6.57 -8.22 14.54
N VAL A 37 6.55 -7.44 13.46
CA VAL A 37 5.47 -7.42 12.46
C VAL A 37 6.02 -8.00 11.17
N VAL A 38 5.30 -8.94 10.58
CA VAL A 38 5.71 -9.63 9.35
C VAL A 38 4.54 -9.65 8.38
N THR A 39 4.79 -9.29 7.13
CA THR A 39 3.82 -9.39 6.04
C THR A 39 4.48 -9.92 4.78
N THR A 40 3.68 -10.37 3.81
CA THR A 40 4.17 -10.77 2.50
C THR A 40 3.14 -10.50 1.41
N ASP A 41 3.62 -9.90 0.31
CA ASP A 41 2.85 -9.67 -0.91
C ASP A 41 3.55 -10.24 -2.14
N VAL A 42 2.73 -10.62 -3.13
CA VAL A 42 3.20 -11.18 -4.39
C VAL A 42 2.62 -10.40 -5.57
N LEU A 43 3.49 -9.82 -6.38
CA LEU A 43 3.12 -9.20 -7.64
C LEU A 43 3.42 -10.14 -8.81
N VAL A 44 2.42 -10.39 -9.66
CA VAL A 44 2.50 -11.30 -10.80
C VAL A 44 2.29 -10.53 -12.11
N GLU A 45 3.15 -10.78 -13.10
CA GLU A 45 3.01 -10.21 -14.44
C GLU A 45 1.68 -10.62 -15.08
N GLY A 46 0.97 -9.67 -15.72
CA GLY A 46 -0.35 -9.89 -16.29
C GLY A 46 -1.50 -9.78 -15.30
N VAL A 47 -1.23 -9.71 -13.99
CA VAL A 47 -2.21 -9.45 -12.94
C VAL A 47 -1.98 -8.08 -12.31
N HIS A 48 -0.79 -7.84 -11.72
CA HIS A 48 -0.46 -6.63 -10.98
C HIS A 48 0.40 -5.64 -11.77
N PHE A 49 1.09 -6.10 -12.79
CA PHE A 49 1.92 -5.28 -13.68
C PHE A 49 2.05 -5.89 -15.07
N SER A 50 2.39 -5.07 -16.04
CA SER A 50 2.72 -5.49 -17.40
C SER A 50 3.80 -4.59 -17.97
N ASN A 51 4.46 -5.03 -19.06
CA ASN A 51 5.42 -4.18 -19.77
C ASN A 51 4.78 -2.91 -20.36
N LEU A 52 3.45 -2.90 -20.55
CA LEU A 52 2.71 -1.75 -21.08
C LEU A 52 2.51 -0.67 -19.99
N THR A 53 2.22 -1.09 -18.75
CA THR A 53 1.79 -0.17 -17.71
C THR A 53 2.90 0.20 -16.72
N THR A 54 3.88 -0.70 -16.53
CA THR A 54 4.78 -0.61 -15.38
C THR A 54 6.20 -0.95 -15.80
N PRO A 55 7.09 0.03 -15.97
CA PRO A 55 8.51 -0.22 -16.25
C PRO A 55 9.17 -0.92 -15.05
N PRO A 56 10.30 -1.63 -15.25
CA PRO A 56 10.89 -2.50 -14.23
C PRO A 56 11.19 -1.79 -12.89
N HIS A 57 11.68 -0.56 -12.94
CA HIS A 57 11.90 0.26 -11.75
C HIS A 57 10.59 0.50 -10.97
N ALA A 58 9.49 0.79 -11.67
CA ALA A 58 8.18 0.98 -11.05
C ALA A 58 7.61 -0.35 -10.51
N VAL A 59 7.90 -1.50 -11.14
CA VAL A 59 7.53 -2.82 -10.57
C VAL A 59 8.20 -3.01 -9.21
N GLY A 60 9.51 -2.71 -9.11
CA GLY A 60 10.23 -2.80 -7.84
C GLY A 60 9.70 -1.85 -6.78
N TRP A 61 9.43 -0.60 -7.16
CA TRP A 61 8.83 0.39 -6.26
C TRP A 61 7.49 -0.09 -5.71
N ARG A 62 6.56 -0.52 -6.59
CA ARG A 62 5.23 -1.00 -6.20
C ARG A 62 5.29 -2.24 -5.32
N ALA A 63 6.17 -3.20 -5.65
CA ALA A 63 6.34 -4.40 -4.83
C ALA A 63 6.83 -4.06 -3.41
N ALA A 64 7.74 -3.10 -3.28
CA ALA A 64 8.16 -2.60 -1.98
C ALA A 64 7.02 -1.84 -1.27
N THR A 65 6.31 -0.96 -2.01
CA THR A 65 5.20 -0.17 -1.46
C THR A 65 4.10 -1.04 -0.87
N ALA A 66 3.67 -2.10 -1.55
CA ALA A 66 2.63 -3.00 -1.04
C ALA A 66 2.97 -3.49 0.38
N ASN A 67 4.16 -4.03 0.55
CA ASN A 67 4.61 -4.53 1.86
C ASN A 67 4.87 -3.43 2.90
N LEU A 68 5.41 -2.28 2.49
CA LEU A 68 5.62 -1.14 3.38
C LEU A 68 4.31 -0.50 3.81
N SER A 69 3.27 -0.57 2.97
CA SER A 69 1.90 -0.12 3.27
C SER A 69 1.28 -0.95 4.40
N ASP A 70 1.43 -2.27 4.37
CA ASP A 70 1.01 -3.14 5.45
C ASP A 70 1.69 -2.80 6.78
N LEU A 71 3.02 -2.58 6.73
CA LEU A 71 3.75 -2.16 7.93
C LEU A 71 3.26 -0.80 8.45
N ALA A 72 2.99 0.16 7.55
CA ALA A 72 2.42 1.45 7.90
C ALA A 72 1.02 1.30 8.52
N ALA A 73 0.16 0.45 7.93
CA ALA A 73 -1.19 0.15 8.42
C ALA A 73 -1.18 -0.46 9.83
N MET A 74 -0.12 -1.20 10.17
CA MET A 74 0.09 -1.75 11.51
C MET A 74 0.77 -0.78 12.49
N GLY A 75 1.13 0.44 12.05
CA GLY A 75 1.92 1.38 12.85
C GLY A 75 3.36 0.91 13.09
N SER A 76 3.88 0.06 12.22
CA SER A 76 5.14 -0.65 12.37
C SER A 76 6.27 0.06 11.61
N ARG A 77 7.42 0.22 12.29
CA ARG A 77 8.65 0.70 11.66
C ARG A 77 9.26 -0.43 10.83
N PRO A 78 9.52 -0.21 9.52
CA PRO A 78 10.15 -1.20 8.68
C PRO A 78 11.65 -1.39 9.04
N HIS A 79 12.16 -2.61 8.86
CA HIS A 79 13.55 -2.97 9.08
C HIS A 79 14.20 -3.58 7.84
N SER A 80 13.58 -4.63 7.29
CA SER A 80 14.20 -5.40 6.22
C SER A 80 13.18 -6.08 5.32
N LEU A 81 13.63 -6.41 4.10
CA LEU A 81 12.88 -7.15 3.09
C LEU A 81 13.63 -8.41 2.67
N LEU A 82 12.89 -9.48 2.43
CA LEU A 82 13.31 -10.64 1.66
C LEU A 82 12.61 -10.62 0.29
N VAL A 83 13.35 -10.86 -0.78
CA VAL A 83 12.81 -10.77 -2.16
C VAL A 83 12.92 -12.13 -2.85
N GLY A 84 11.78 -12.80 -3.01
CA GLY A 84 11.64 -13.98 -3.88
C GLY A 84 11.31 -13.55 -5.31
N LEU A 85 12.09 -14.01 -6.29
CA LEU A 85 11.96 -13.57 -7.68
C LEU A 85 11.88 -14.76 -8.63
N GLY A 86 10.74 -14.94 -9.30
CA GLY A 86 10.56 -15.91 -10.37
C GLY A 86 10.66 -15.27 -11.75
N LEU A 87 11.52 -15.80 -12.61
CA LEU A 87 11.86 -15.16 -13.89
C LEU A 87 11.91 -16.16 -15.07
N PRO A 88 11.33 -15.78 -16.22
CA PRO A 88 11.64 -16.45 -17.48
C PRO A 88 13.13 -16.33 -17.84
N PRO A 89 13.74 -17.36 -18.44
CA PRO A 89 15.16 -17.31 -18.87
C PRO A 89 15.47 -16.18 -19.86
N SER A 90 14.48 -15.70 -20.58
CA SER A 90 14.59 -14.58 -21.53
C SER A 90 14.62 -13.20 -20.88
N THR A 91 14.37 -13.08 -19.57
CA THR A 91 14.36 -11.79 -18.88
C THR A 91 15.75 -11.14 -18.95
N PRO A 92 15.85 -9.87 -19.41
CA PRO A 92 17.12 -9.16 -19.42
C PRO A 92 17.68 -8.94 -18.02
N VAL A 93 19.01 -8.95 -17.85
CA VAL A 93 19.64 -8.59 -16.57
C VAL A 93 19.28 -7.16 -16.16
N ALA A 94 19.28 -6.23 -17.11
CA ALA A 94 18.89 -4.84 -16.86
C ALA A 94 17.48 -4.71 -16.24
N TRP A 95 16.54 -5.59 -16.60
CA TRP A 95 15.21 -5.62 -15.98
C TRP A 95 15.28 -5.90 -14.47
N VAL A 96 16.17 -6.82 -14.08
CA VAL A 96 16.37 -7.16 -12.67
C VAL A 96 17.09 -6.01 -11.94
N GLU A 97 18.10 -5.40 -12.55
CA GLU A 97 18.80 -4.26 -11.97
C GLU A 97 17.85 -3.08 -11.73
N GLU A 98 17.02 -2.73 -12.69
CA GLU A 98 16.02 -1.67 -12.56
C GLU A 98 14.97 -2.01 -11.48
N LEU A 99 14.53 -3.27 -11.41
CA LEU A 99 13.60 -3.73 -10.35
C LEU A 99 14.20 -3.47 -8.95
N TYR A 100 15.43 -3.92 -8.72
CA TYR A 100 16.09 -3.73 -7.41
C TYR A 100 16.39 -2.25 -7.11
N GLN A 101 16.71 -1.45 -8.12
CA GLN A 101 16.82 0.02 -7.97
C GLN A 101 15.49 0.63 -7.50
N GLY A 102 14.37 0.17 -8.05
CA GLY A 102 13.04 0.59 -7.64
C GLY A 102 12.71 0.21 -6.19
N ILE A 103 13.02 -1.03 -5.79
CA ILE A 103 12.87 -1.48 -4.39
C ILE A 103 13.72 -0.61 -3.46
N GLN A 104 14.99 -0.43 -3.79
CA GLN A 104 15.91 0.37 -2.98
C GLN A 104 15.47 1.82 -2.87
N ALA A 105 15.03 2.44 -3.96
CA ALA A 105 14.56 3.82 -3.97
C ALA A 105 13.31 4.02 -3.08
N CYS A 106 12.38 3.06 -3.07
CA CYS A 106 11.21 3.07 -2.18
C CYS A 106 11.58 2.91 -0.71
N CYS A 107 12.55 2.06 -0.40
CA CYS A 107 12.95 1.69 0.97
C CYS A 107 13.92 2.71 1.63
N ALA A 108 14.74 3.38 0.84
CA ALA A 108 15.84 4.23 1.33
C ALA A 108 15.42 5.32 2.33
N PRO A 109 14.30 6.05 2.15
CA PRO A 109 13.85 7.06 3.10
C PRO A 109 13.56 6.51 4.50
N TRP A 110 13.28 5.22 4.61
CA TRP A 110 12.85 4.55 5.83
C TRP A 110 13.96 3.71 6.48
N GLY A 111 15.15 3.66 5.87
CA GLY A 111 16.26 2.84 6.34
C GLY A 111 15.99 1.33 6.24
N CYS A 112 15.01 0.93 5.42
CA CYS A 112 14.69 -0.47 5.16
C CYS A 112 15.60 -1.02 4.05
N GLN A 113 16.08 -2.25 4.21
CA GLN A 113 17.07 -2.84 3.30
C GLN A 113 16.64 -4.24 2.85
N VAL A 114 17.01 -4.62 1.63
CA VAL A 114 16.92 -6.01 1.18
C VAL A 114 18.05 -6.80 1.85
N VAL A 115 17.70 -7.86 2.59
CA VAL A 115 18.65 -8.65 3.38
C VAL A 115 18.80 -10.09 2.88
N GLY A 116 18.09 -10.45 1.83
CA GLY A 116 18.14 -11.77 1.22
C GLY A 116 16.97 -12.03 0.30
N GLY A 117 16.81 -13.29 -0.08
CA GLY A 117 15.72 -13.71 -0.95
C GLY A 117 16.06 -14.98 -1.70
N ASP A 118 15.28 -15.28 -2.74
CA ASP A 118 15.44 -16.47 -3.56
C ASP A 118 15.25 -16.14 -5.04
N LEU A 119 15.91 -16.86 -5.92
CA LEU A 119 15.80 -16.76 -7.37
C LEU A 119 15.40 -18.10 -7.95
N CYS A 120 14.30 -18.12 -8.69
CA CYS A 120 13.89 -19.34 -9.36
C CYS A 120 13.50 -19.10 -10.81
N ARG A 121 13.54 -20.17 -11.61
CA ARG A 121 13.01 -20.15 -12.96
C ARG A 121 11.49 -20.28 -12.92
N SER A 122 10.83 -19.37 -13.64
CA SER A 122 9.37 -19.36 -13.79
C SER A 122 8.97 -19.08 -15.24
N PRO A 123 7.84 -19.57 -15.73
CA PRO A 123 7.32 -19.19 -17.05
C PRO A 123 6.85 -17.74 -17.12
N GLN A 124 6.55 -17.12 -15.98
CA GLN A 124 6.02 -15.77 -15.80
C GLN A 124 6.83 -15.03 -14.74
N ARG A 125 7.00 -13.72 -14.87
CA ARG A 125 7.65 -12.91 -13.84
C ARG A 125 6.73 -12.78 -12.64
N PHE A 126 7.29 -12.98 -11.45
CA PHE A 126 6.66 -12.59 -10.20
C PHE A 126 7.70 -12.07 -9.21
N VAL A 127 7.25 -11.22 -8.32
CA VAL A 127 8.04 -10.66 -7.22
C VAL A 127 7.28 -10.92 -5.94
N ALA A 128 7.83 -11.74 -5.05
CA ALA A 128 7.31 -11.98 -3.71
C ALA A 128 8.21 -11.26 -2.71
N ILE A 129 7.67 -10.35 -1.93
CA ILE A 129 8.42 -9.66 -0.89
C ILE A 129 7.85 -10.04 0.47
N THR A 130 8.72 -10.41 1.39
CA THR A 130 8.39 -10.50 2.81
C THR A 130 9.04 -9.33 3.53
N ALA A 131 8.24 -8.53 4.22
CA ALA A 131 8.71 -7.38 4.98
C ALA A 131 8.67 -7.66 6.48
N LEU A 132 9.72 -7.22 7.17
CA LEU A 132 9.85 -7.30 8.62
C LEU A 132 9.90 -5.88 9.20
N GLY A 133 9.11 -5.65 10.23
CA GLY A 133 9.07 -4.40 10.97
C GLY A 133 8.88 -4.64 12.45
N SER A 134 8.83 -3.55 13.23
CA SER A 134 8.53 -3.64 14.66
C SER A 134 7.60 -2.55 15.13
N VAL A 135 6.83 -2.85 16.17
CA VAL A 135 5.92 -1.94 16.84
C VAL A 135 6.05 -2.11 18.36
N GLN A 136 5.90 -1.03 19.12
CA GLN A 136 5.91 -1.11 20.58
C GLN A 136 4.71 -1.95 21.08
N PRO A 137 4.84 -2.70 22.18
CA PRO A 137 3.75 -3.48 22.73
C PRO A 137 2.52 -2.62 23.01
N GLY A 138 1.35 -3.08 22.53
CA GLY A 138 0.08 -2.39 22.70
C GLY A 138 -0.18 -1.24 21.70
N ARG A 139 0.77 -0.91 20.83
CA ARG A 139 0.67 0.19 19.86
C ARG A 139 0.38 -0.25 18.42
N ALA A 140 0.23 -1.54 18.16
CA ALA A 140 -0.19 -2.02 16.86
C ALA A 140 -1.59 -1.51 16.52
N ILE A 141 -1.76 -0.99 15.30
CA ILE A 141 -3.06 -0.67 14.74
C ILE A 141 -3.71 -1.98 14.31
N GLU A 142 -4.92 -2.25 14.78
CA GLU A 142 -5.62 -3.49 14.48
C GLU A 142 -7.02 -3.20 13.94
N ARG A 143 -7.45 -3.91 12.91
CA ARG A 143 -8.78 -3.74 12.29
C ARG A 143 -9.95 -3.83 13.28
N LYS A 144 -9.81 -4.63 14.33
CA LYS A 144 -10.87 -4.96 15.32
C LYS A 144 -11.07 -3.95 16.45
N ARG A 145 -10.41 -2.79 16.41
CA ARG A 145 -10.42 -1.83 17.54
C ARG A 145 -11.33 -0.62 17.36
N ALA A 146 -12.09 -0.51 16.26
CA ALA A 146 -13.04 0.59 16.06
C ALA A 146 -14.20 0.50 17.04
N GLN A 147 -14.67 1.65 17.51
CA GLN A 147 -15.76 1.76 18.48
C GLN A 147 -16.79 2.81 18.04
N PRO A 148 -18.06 2.67 18.46
CA PRO A 148 -19.07 3.70 18.23
C PRO A 148 -18.60 5.08 18.72
N GLY A 149 -18.79 6.10 17.87
CA GLY A 149 -18.33 7.46 18.12
C GLY A 149 -16.92 7.78 17.61
N ASP A 150 -16.18 6.78 17.11
CA ASP A 150 -14.91 7.03 16.43
C ASP A 150 -15.14 7.79 15.12
N TRP A 151 -14.23 8.69 14.82
CA TRP A 151 -14.11 9.30 13.51
C TRP A 151 -13.34 8.38 12.55
N LEU A 152 -13.82 8.34 11.30
CA LEU A 152 -13.16 7.65 10.22
C LEU A 152 -12.40 8.69 9.38
N ILE A 153 -11.09 8.50 9.30
CA ILE A 153 -10.20 9.38 8.55
C ILE A 153 -9.40 8.57 7.53
N VAL A 154 -9.08 9.21 6.41
CA VAL A 154 -8.17 8.68 5.40
C VAL A 154 -6.96 9.58 5.26
N THR A 155 -5.82 9.01 4.90
CA THR A 155 -4.54 9.73 4.92
C THR A 155 -4.26 10.54 3.65
N GLY A 156 -5.06 10.37 2.60
CA GLY A 156 -4.87 11.10 1.34
C GLY A 156 -5.93 10.78 0.29
N PRO A 157 -5.77 11.30 -0.94
CA PRO A 157 -6.71 11.09 -2.03
C PRO A 157 -6.73 9.64 -2.50
N HIS A 158 -7.88 9.24 -3.06
CA HIS A 158 -8.16 7.90 -3.56
C HIS A 158 -8.59 7.95 -5.03
N GLY A 159 -8.35 6.84 -5.74
CA GLY A 159 -8.72 6.64 -7.15
C GLY A 159 -7.67 7.06 -8.15
N ASP A 160 -6.61 7.74 -7.73
CA ASP A 160 -5.54 8.21 -8.62
C ASP A 160 -4.77 7.06 -9.27
N ALA A 161 -4.47 6.00 -8.53
CA ALA A 161 -3.78 4.83 -9.06
C ALA A 161 -4.60 4.11 -10.12
N ARG A 162 -5.90 3.93 -9.88
CA ARG A 162 -6.83 3.35 -10.87
C ARG A 162 -6.94 4.21 -12.13
N ALA A 163 -6.99 5.53 -11.99
CA ALA A 163 -7.04 6.44 -13.13
C ALA A 163 -5.73 6.43 -13.93
N GLY A 164 -4.59 6.34 -13.25
CA GLY A 164 -3.29 6.22 -13.89
C GLY A 164 -3.16 4.92 -14.71
N LEU A 165 -3.67 3.81 -14.18
CA LEU A 165 -3.75 2.53 -14.90
C LEU A 165 -4.63 2.67 -16.15
N GLU A 166 -5.81 3.29 -16.03
CA GLU A 166 -6.71 3.50 -17.16
C GLU A 166 -6.04 4.29 -18.30
N LEU A 167 -5.32 5.38 -17.97
CA LEU A 167 -4.58 6.16 -18.95
C LEU A 167 -3.47 5.37 -19.65
N LEU A 168 -2.83 4.44 -18.95
CA LEU A 168 -1.79 3.59 -19.53
C LEU A 168 -2.35 2.52 -20.46
N LEU A 169 -3.53 1.98 -20.13
CA LEU A 169 -4.23 0.99 -20.93
C LEU A 169 -4.98 1.61 -22.11
N HIS A 170 -5.54 2.81 -21.92
CA HIS A 170 -6.41 3.52 -22.87
C HIS A 170 -6.02 5.00 -22.97
N PRO A 171 -4.86 5.33 -23.57
CA PRO A 171 -4.35 6.71 -23.65
C PRO A 171 -5.30 7.71 -24.32
N GLU A 172 -6.20 7.21 -25.17
CA GLU A 172 -7.20 8.00 -25.89
C GLU A 172 -8.36 8.49 -25.01
N GLN A 173 -8.57 7.92 -23.83
CA GLN A 173 -9.70 8.25 -22.95
C GLN A 173 -9.44 9.46 -22.04
N GLY A 174 -8.19 9.88 -21.91
CA GLY A 174 -7.83 11.00 -21.04
C GLY A 174 -8.19 12.36 -21.66
N SER A 175 -8.70 13.28 -20.85
CA SER A 175 -8.84 14.69 -21.24
C SER A 175 -7.47 15.35 -21.46
N ILE A 176 -7.41 16.41 -22.29
CA ILE A 176 -6.14 17.06 -22.71
C ILE A 176 -5.56 17.93 -21.58
N VAL A 177 -5.17 17.33 -20.46
CA VAL A 177 -4.45 18.01 -19.35
C VAL A 177 -3.19 17.21 -19.02
N PRO A 178 -2.07 17.41 -19.76
CA PRO A 178 -0.87 16.56 -19.64
C PRO A 178 -0.30 16.45 -18.23
N ALA A 179 -0.31 17.54 -17.46
CA ALA A 179 0.20 17.53 -16.07
C ALA A 179 -0.64 16.64 -15.14
N ALA A 180 -1.98 16.70 -15.26
CA ALA A 180 -2.89 15.86 -14.49
C ALA A 180 -2.73 14.38 -14.87
N GLN A 181 -2.62 14.08 -16.17
CA GLN A 181 -2.38 12.71 -16.63
C GLN A 181 -1.06 12.15 -16.08
N GLN A 182 0.03 12.94 -16.12
CA GLN A 182 1.31 12.51 -15.55
C GLN A 182 1.24 12.27 -14.05
N GLN A 183 0.48 13.10 -13.31
CA GLN A 183 0.25 12.89 -11.88
C GLN A 183 -0.44 11.54 -11.62
N LEU A 184 -1.51 11.23 -12.34
CA LEU A 184 -2.26 9.98 -12.21
C LEU A 184 -1.42 8.76 -12.60
N ILE A 185 -0.69 8.82 -13.72
CA ILE A 185 0.23 7.76 -14.13
C ILE A 185 1.30 7.53 -13.06
N ARG A 186 1.83 8.61 -12.47
CA ARG A 186 2.82 8.51 -11.40
C ARG A 186 2.22 7.89 -10.14
N ALA A 187 0.97 8.21 -9.79
CA ALA A 187 0.28 7.59 -8.65
C ALA A 187 0.17 6.07 -8.82
N HIS A 188 -0.12 5.58 -10.03
CA HIS A 188 -0.12 4.15 -10.33
C HIS A 188 1.26 3.53 -10.26
N GLN A 189 2.27 4.16 -10.90
CA GLN A 189 3.61 3.57 -11.04
C GLN A 189 4.48 3.71 -9.79
N TYR A 190 4.27 4.77 -9.00
CA TYR A 190 5.08 5.14 -7.84
C TYR A 190 4.21 5.53 -6.64
N PRO A 191 3.28 4.65 -6.19
CA PRO A 191 2.48 4.93 -5.00
C PRO A 191 3.37 5.09 -3.78
N GLN A 192 2.90 5.84 -2.77
CA GLN A 192 3.69 6.17 -1.59
C GLN A 192 3.14 5.43 -0.37
N PRO A 193 3.92 4.59 0.31
CA PRO A 193 3.50 4.01 1.58
C PRO A 193 3.44 5.11 2.65
N ARG A 194 2.39 5.09 3.49
CA ARG A 194 2.13 6.15 4.48
C ARG A 194 2.93 5.97 5.78
N LEU A 195 4.22 5.68 5.66
CA LEU A 195 5.15 5.59 6.79
C LEU A 195 5.45 6.95 7.44
N ASP A 196 5.13 8.04 6.76
CA ASP A 196 5.14 9.41 7.31
C ASP A 196 4.18 9.59 8.51
N LEU A 197 3.23 8.67 8.70
CA LEU A 197 2.36 8.61 9.87
C LEU A 197 3.11 8.19 11.16
N LEU A 198 4.16 7.38 11.08
CA LEU A 198 4.82 6.77 12.23
C LEU A 198 5.31 7.78 13.29
N PRO A 199 5.95 8.90 12.95
CA PRO A 199 6.33 9.92 13.94
C PRO A 199 5.12 10.53 14.65
N LEU A 200 3.99 10.69 13.96
CA LEU A 200 2.77 11.22 14.53
C LEU A 200 2.15 10.22 15.51
N LEU A 201 2.12 8.93 15.15
CA LEU A 201 1.68 7.88 16.06
C LEU A 201 2.52 7.81 17.33
N ALA A 202 3.83 7.98 17.22
CA ALA A 202 4.73 7.98 18.37
C ALA A 202 4.45 9.12 19.37
N ALA A 203 3.85 10.22 18.91
CA ALA A 203 3.49 11.36 19.76
C ALA A 203 2.12 11.21 20.44
N ILE A 204 1.30 10.22 20.09
CA ILE A 204 0.02 9.95 20.74
C ILE A 204 0.29 9.27 22.09
N PRO A 205 -0.25 9.81 23.23
CA PRO A 205 -0.06 9.19 24.54
C PRO A 205 -0.66 7.79 24.65
N ASP A 206 -0.15 7.00 25.58
CA ASP A 206 -0.75 5.71 25.92
C ASP A 206 -1.93 5.87 26.89
N PRO A 207 -2.95 5.01 26.82
CA PRO A 207 -3.08 3.92 25.84
C PRO A 207 -3.55 4.43 24.46
N MET A 208 -2.79 4.13 23.42
CA MET A 208 -3.20 4.43 22.04
C MET A 208 -4.26 3.42 21.57
N ARG A 209 -5.42 3.92 21.12
CA ARG A 209 -6.46 3.10 20.50
C ARG A 209 -6.74 3.61 19.09
N LEU A 210 -6.28 2.83 18.12
CA LEU A 210 -6.55 3.04 16.70
C LEU A 210 -7.00 1.72 16.08
N ALA A 211 -8.02 1.77 15.23
CA ALA A 211 -8.27 0.73 14.25
C ALA A 211 -7.92 1.24 12.87
N GLY A 212 -7.58 0.34 11.96
CA GLY A 212 -7.29 0.75 10.60
C GLY A 212 -6.71 -0.37 9.76
N MET A 213 -6.54 -0.06 8.49
CA MET A 213 -5.82 -0.85 7.50
C MET A 213 -5.45 0.04 6.31
N ASP A 214 -4.64 -0.47 5.41
CA ASP A 214 -4.38 0.20 4.14
C ASP A 214 -5.55 0.01 3.15
N THR A 215 -5.55 0.79 2.08
CA THR A 215 -6.59 0.77 1.04
C THR A 215 -6.07 0.14 -0.27
N SER A 216 -5.26 -0.92 -0.15
CA SER A 216 -4.68 -1.65 -1.29
C SER A 216 -5.73 -2.18 -2.26
N ASP A 217 -6.85 -2.71 -1.75
CA ASP A 217 -7.99 -3.21 -2.54
C ASP A 217 -9.11 -2.16 -2.73
N GLY A 218 -8.91 -0.93 -2.25
CA GLY A 218 -9.84 0.17 -2.33
C GLY A 218 -10.44 0.58 -0.99
N LEU A 219 -10.92 1.82 -0.93
CA LEU A 219 -11.46 2.41 0.30
C LEU A 219 -12.71 1.68 0.82
N ALA A 220 -13.61 1.27 -0.08
CA ALA A 220 -14.84 0.56 0.30
C ALA A 220 -14.53 -0.79 0.93
N ASP A 221 -13.54 -1.52 0.43
CA ASP A 221 -13.08 -2.78 1.01
C ASP A 221 -12.53 -2.56 2.42
N ALA A 222 -11.65 -1.58 2.59
CA ALA A 222 -11.06 -1.24 3.89
C ALA A 222 -12.12 -0.86 4.93
N LEU A 223 -13.08 -0.01 4.57
CA LEU A 223 -14.18 0.40 5.44
C LEU A 223 -15.00 -0.81 5.92
N VAL A 224 -15.39 -1.69 4.99
CA VAL A 224 -16.18 -2.88 5.32
C VAL A 224 -15.38 -3.83 6.20
N GLN A 225 -14.10 -4.08 5.89
CA GLN A 225 -13.26 -4.98 6.69
C GLN A 225 -13.04 -4.48 8.12
N VAL A 226 -12.74 -3.19 8.30
CA VAL A 226 -12.58 -2.60 9.65
C VAL A 226 -13.89 -2.67 10.44
N CYS A 227 -15.01 -2.35 9.81
CA CYS A 227 -16.32 -2.42 10.46
C CYS A 227 -16.70 -3.86 10.84
N GLN A 228 -16.50 -4.83 9.95
CA GLN A 228 -16.76 -6.25 10.23
C GLN A 228 -15.84 -6.80 11.34
N ALA A 229 -14.53 -6.50 11.27
CA ALA A 229 -13.59 -6.96 12.29
C ALA A 229 -13.88 -6.38 13.69
N SER A 230 -14.44 -5.19 13.73
CA SER A 230 -14.82 -4.49 14.98
C SER A 230 -16.25 -4.76 15.41
N GLY A 231 -17.11 -5.34 14.56
CA GLY A 231 -18.54 -5.54 14.84
C GLY A 231 -19.32 -4.23 14.95
N VAL A 232 -19.04 -3.25 14.10
CA VAL A 232 -19.63 -1.91 14.13
C VAL A 232 -20.20 -1.51 12.78
N ALA A 233 -21.15 -0.56 12.77
CA ALA A 233 -21.64 0.12 11.58
C ALA A 233 -20.95 1.48 11.40
N ALA A 234 -20.90 1.96 10.15
CA ALA A 234 -20.36 3.27 9.84
C ALA A 234 -21.24 4.05 8.84
N ARG A 235 -21.17 5.39 8.95
CA ARG A 235 -21.74 6.34 7.99
C ARG A 235 -20.61 7.16 7.38
N ILE A 236 -20.59 7.22 6.05
CA ILE A 236 -19.58 7.93 5.26
C ILE A 236 -20.24 9.07 4.51
N GLU A 237 -19.62 10.23 4.53
CA GLU A 237 -20.00 11.40 3.74
C GLU A 237 -19.22 11.38 2.41
N ALA A 238 -19.89 11.03 1.33
CA ALA A 238 -19.27 10.81 0.03
C ALA A 238 -18.50 12.04 -0.49
N GLU A 239 -19.03 13.23 -0.23
CA GLU A 239 -18.41 14.52 -0.64
C GLU A 239 -17.11 14.82 0.12
N ARG A 240 -16.85 14.15 1.24
CA ARG A 240 -15.64 14.31 2.05
C ARG A 240 -14.51 13.36 1.70
N ILE A 241 -14.79 12.36 0.88
CA ILE A 241 -13.74 11.47 0.37
C ILE A 241 -12.78 12.30 -0.47
N PRO A 242 -11.48 12.36 -0.11
CA PRO A 242 -10.54 13.20 -0.85
C PRO A 242 -10.26 12.58 -2.22
N ILE A 243 -10.57 13.35 -3.25
CA ILE A 243 -10.33 13.06 -4.66
C ILE A 243 -9.41 14.15 -5.19
N SER A 244 -8.33 13.78 -5.88
CA SER A 244 -7.38 14.75 -6.40
C SER A 244 -8.01 15.62 -7.49
N GLU A 245 -7.51 16.85 -7.65
CA GLU A 245 -7.90 17.71 -8.77
C GLU A 245 -7.57 17.06 -10.11
N ALA A 246 -6.48 16.31 -10.19
CA ALA A 246 -6.09 15.59 -11.39
C ALA A 246 -7.14 14.58 -11.82
N LEU A 247 -7.63 13.77 -10.87
CA LEU A 247 -8.69 12.79 -11.15
C LEU A 247 -10.00 13.46 -11.56
N GLN A 248 -10.39 14.54 -10.86
CA GLN A 248 -11.59 15.30 -11.21
C GLN A 248 -11.51 15.97 -12.58
N GLN A 249 -10.32 16.44 -13.00
CA GLN A 249 -10.11 17.05 -14.31
C GLN A 249 -10.14 16.01 -15.45
N VAL A 250 -9.57 14.84 -15.24
CA VAL A 250 -9.39 13.83 -16.30
C VAL A 250 -10.60 12.89 -16.40
N PHE A 251 -11.15 12.45 -15.27
CA PHE A 251 -12.24 11.47 -15.21
C PHE A 251 -13.34 11.86 -14.20
N PRO A 252 -14.00 13.04 -14.38
CA PRO A 252 -14.96 13.53 -13.40
C PRO A 252 -16.15 12.59 -13.15
N ALA A 253 -16.59 11.86 -14.16
CA ALA A 253 -17.72 10.93 -14.04
C ALA A 253 -17.40 9.65 -13.26
N GLN A 254 -16.15 9.20 -13.27
CA GLN A 254 -15.68 8.01 -12.60
C GLN A 254 -15.03 8.27 -11.23
N ALA A 255 -14.78 9.55 -10.92
CA ALA A 255 -13.91 9.94 -9.80
C ALA A 255 -14.33 9.34 -8.45
N LEU A 256 -15.61 9.41 -8.09
CA LEU A 256 -16.11 8.85 -6.82
C LEU A 256 -16.09 7.31 -6.83
N GLU A 257 -16.48 6.69 -7.94
CA GLU A 257 -16.46 5.24 -8.07
C GLU A 257 -15.04 4.70 -7.92
N TRP A 258 -14.06 5.32 -8.59
CA TRP A 258 -12.66 4.91 -8.49
C TRP A 258 -12.04 5.25 -7.14
N ALA A 259 -12.47 6.32 -6.48
CA ALA A 259 -12.05 6.61 -5.12
C ALA A 259 -12.55 5.58 -4.10
N LEU A 260 -13.73 5.01 -4.33
CA LEU A 260 -14.30 3.97 -3.45
C LEU A 260 -13.73 2.58 -3.73
N TYR A 261 -13.62 2.19 -5.02
CA TYR A 261 -13.37 0.82 -5.44
C TYR A 261 -12.06 0.62 -6.21
N GLY A 262 -11.36 1.70 -6.57
CA GLY A 262 -10.02 1.63 -7.14
C GLY A 262 -9.01 1.24 -6.07
N GLY A 263 -8.24 0.20 -6.33
CA GLY A 263 -7.15 -0.22 -5.44
C GLY A 263 -5.83 0.48 -5.75
N GLU A 264 -4.80 0.11 -4.99
CA GLU A 264 -3.40 0.47 -5.20
C GLU A 264 -3.04 1.95 -4.94
N ASP A 265 -3.91 2.73 -4.27
CA ASP A 265 -3.56 4.06 -3.77
C ASP A 265 -2.67 4.00 -2.52
N PHE A 266 -2.67 2.86 -1.81
CA PHE A 266 -1.87 2.60 -0.61
C PHE A 266 -1.97 3.71 0.45
N GLN A 267 -3.15 4.32 0.55
CA GLN A 267 -3.50 5.19 1.66
C GLN A 267 -3.93 4.34 2.85
N LEU A 268 -4.10 4.98 4.03
CA LEU A 268 -4.62 4.31 5.22
C LEU A 268 -6.01 4.82 5.55
N LEU A 269 -6.90 3.89 5.90
CA LEU A 269 -8.12 4.15 6.64
C LEU A 269 -7.82 3.99 8.13
N LEU A 270 -8.15 4.99 8.94
CA LEU A 270 -8.01 4.95 10.40
C LEU A 270 -9.34 5.28 11.06
N SER A 271 -9.64 4.57 12.16
CA SER A 271 -10.74 4.83 13.08
C SER A 271 -10.14 5.20 14.43
N ALA A 272 -10.49 6.37 14.94
CA ALA A 272 -9.94 6.91 16.17
C ALA A 272 -10.98 7.72 16.94
N GLU A 273 -10.81 7.86 18.24
CA GLU A 273 -11.56 8.84 19.01
C GLU A 273 -11.37 10.26 18.44
N PRO A 274 -12.36 11.16 18.54
CA PRO A 274 -12.34 12.47 17.88
C PRO A 274 -11.09 13.31 18.17
N SER A 275 -10.55 13.27 19.39
CA SER A 275 -9.35 14.01 19.79
C SER A 275 -8.09 13.56 19.07
N VAL A 276 -7.91 12.25 18.92
CA VAL A 276 -6.79 11.65 18.18
C VAL A 276 -6.96 11.86 16.67
N ALA A 277 -8.18 11.67 16.16
CA ALA A 277 -8.48 11.93 14.75
C ALA A 277 -8.20 13.39 14.37
N GLN A 278 -8.62 14.35 15.19
CA GLN A 278 -8.34 15.77 14.97
C GLN A 278 -6.84 16.07 14.97
N TYR A 279 -6.09 15.51 15.93
CA TYR A 279 -4.63 15.66 15.95
C TYR A 279 -4.00 15.16 14.65
N LEU A 280 -4.42 13.99 14.14
CA LEU A 280 -3.88 13.44 12.89
C LEU A 280 -4.27 14.30 11.68
N LEU A 281 -5.52 14.79 11.62
CA LEU A 281 -5.98 15.68 10.55
C LEU A 281 -5.20 17.00 10.49
N GLU A 282 -4.81 17.56 11.64
CA GLU A 282 -4.04 18.81 11.72
C GLU A 282 -2.57 18.61 11.29
N LYS A 283 -2.01 17.42 11.47
CA LYS A 283 -0.58 17.16 11.27
C LYS A 283 -0.25 16.40 9.99
N LEU A 284 -1.20 15.67 9.42
CA LEU A 284 -0.99 14.83 8.24
C LEU A 284 -1.55 15.52 7.00
N PRO A 285 -0.69 16.06 6.12
CA PRO A 285 -1.14 16.72 4.90
C PRO A 285 -1.96 15.78 4.00
N GLY A 286 -3.10 16.25 3.53
CA GLY A 286 -4.00 15.50 2.67
C GLY A 286 -4.95 14.54 3.39
N ALA A 287 -4.83 14.39 4.72
CA ALA A 287 -5.78 13.62 5.49
C ALA A 287 -7.16 14.27 5.53
N ALA A 288 -8.21 13.46 5.52
CA ALA A 288 -9.59 13.92 5.57
C ALA A 288 -10.43 13.07 6.53
N TRP A 289 -11.32 13.73 7.26
CA TRP A 289 -12.42 13.06 7.95
C TRP A 289 -13.51 12.74 6.93
N ILE A 290 -13.90 11.49 6.85
CA ILE A 290 -14.86 11.00 5.86
C ILE A 290 -16.15 10.46 6.45
N GLY A 291 -16.24 10.33 7.77
CA GLY A 291 -17.42 9.79 8.43
C GLY A 291 -17.18 9.33 9.85
N GLU A 292 -18.12 8.57 10.38
CA GLU A 292 -18.11 8.12 11.77
C GLU A 292 -18.60 6.69 11.94
N VAL A 293 -18.15 6.04 13.00
CA VAL A 293 -18.68 4.76 13.49
C VAL A 293 -19.95 5.03 14.29
N THR A 294 -21.10 4.52 13.83
CA THR A 294 -22.41 4.91 14.32
C THR A 294 -22.93 4.03 15.46
N GLY A 295 -22.55 2.76 15.50
CA GLY A 295 -23.05 1.82 16.52
C GLY A 295 -22.53 0.41 16.35
N TRP A 296 -22.93 -0.49 17.25
CA TRP A 296 -22.58 -1.91 17.16
C TRP A 296 -23.42 -2.59 16.07
N ASP A 297 -22.76 -3.28 15.17
CA ASP A 297 -23.36 -4.07 14.09
C ASP A 297 -22.43 -5.24 13.71
N PRO A 298 -22.76 -6.47 14.09
CA PRO A 298 -21.96 -7.65 13.76
C PRO A 298 -21.76 -7.89 12.26
N GLN A 299 -22.62 -7.31 11.40
CA GLN A 299 -22.50 -7.41 9.93
C GLN A 299 -21.49 -6.42 9.37
N GLY A 300 -21.11 -5.39 10.13
CA GLY A 300 -20.17 -4.37 9.68
C GLY A 300 -20.73 -3.50 8.55
N THR A 301 -22.00 -3.09 8.65
CA THR A 301 -22.67 -2.33 7.60
C THR A 301 -22.07 -0.93 7.46
N VAL A 302 -21.62 -0.60 6.26
CA VAL A 302 -21.15 0.75 5.91
C VAL A 302 -22.11 1.40 4.93
N ARG A 303 -22.59 2.60 5.26
CA ARG A 303 -23.53 3.37 4.42
C ARG A 303 -22.95 4.71 4.02
N LEU A 304 -23.13 5.08 2.77
CA LEU A 304 -22.97 6.46 2.34
C LEU A 304 -24.15 7.31 2.82
N ASP A 305 -23.96 8.62 2.89
CA ASP A 305 -25.01 9.60 3.25
C ASP A 305 -26.24 9.56 2.33
N ASN A 306 -26.09 9.14 1.06
CA ASN A 306 -27.19 8.90 0.12
C ASN A 306 -27.96 7.59 0.36
N GLY A 307 -27.59 6.80 1.38
CA GLY A 307 -28.21 5.53 1.75
C GLY A 307 -27.64 4.28 1.05
N GLN A 308 -26.71 4.43 0.10
CA GLN A 308 -26.05 3.30 -0.55
C GLN A 308 -25.23 2.50 0.47
N ILE A 309 -25.35 1.18 0.45
CA ILE A 309 -24.51 0.28 1.25
C ILE A 309 -23.27 -0.07 0.43
N LEU A 310 -22.10 0.12 0.99
CA LEU A 310 -20.84 -0.29 0.39
C LEU A 310 -20.67 -1.80 0.45
N SER A 311 -20.09 -2.37 -0.59
CA SER A 311 -19.86 -3.81 -0.71
C SER A 311 -18.47 -4.09 -1.25
N ARG A 312 -17.80 -5.10 -0.69
CA ARG A 312 -16.51 -5.60 -1.16
C ARG A 312 -16.55 -6.24 -2.55
N GLN A 313 -17.74 -6.64 -3.02
CA GLN A 313 -17.91 -7.32 -4.32
C GLN A 313 -17.55 -6.44 -5.53
N GLN A 314 -17.50 -5.12 -5.34
CA GLN A 314 -17.12 -4.16 -6.40
C GLN A 314 -15.64 -3.80 -6.35
N ALA A 315 -14.94 -4.15 -5.27
CA ALA A 315 -13.49 -3.98 -5.13
C ALA A 315 -12.73 -5.07 -5.89
N PHE A 316 -11.42 -4.91 -6.04
CA PHE A 316 -10.58 -5.91 -6.69
C PHE A 316 -10.65 -7.26 -5.95
N GLN A 317 -10.74 -8.35 -6.70
CA GLN A 317 -10.72 -9.72 -6.18
C GLN A 317 -9.87 -10.62 -7.10
N HIS A 318 -9.04 -11.47 -6.51
CA HIS A 318 -8.23 -12.44 -7.25
C HIS A 318 -9.02 -13.64 -7.75
N PHE A 319 -10.16 -13.97 -7.09
CA PHE A 319 -10.96 -15.16 -7.36
C PHE A 319 -12.47 -14.87 -7.32
#